data_164a49bbb3ba6f5bf885c6ac74a76026
#
_entry.id   164a49bbb3ba6f5bf885c6ac74a76026
#
_cell.length_a   1.000
_cell.length_b   1.000
_cell.length_c   1.000
_cell.angle_alpha   90.00
_cell.angle_beta   90.00
_cell.angle_gamma   90.00
#
_symmetry.space_group_name_H-M   'P 1'
#
loop_
_entity.id
_entity.type
_entity.pdbx_description
1 polymer ?
#
loop_
_entity_poly.entity_id
_entity_poly.type
_entity_poly.pdbx_seq_one_letter_code
_entity_poly.pdbx_strand_id
1 'polypeptide(L)'
;MAARNIKYGNDFFKKQEIKATLPKLFALYRAFLTVILENMDNIDDSYGMIGDLSISVFEKYLELDWRQLSIDANGYFTDIVKYVIWEDYGLTNEVYPAMFSNLTKSEIKEIDLLLQAEREKLIKHHLTYEAENALTILGSLYAKNYLFNKFIPVAKEMGTNI
;
A
#
# COMPACT_ATOMS: atom_id res chain seq x y z
N MET A 1 -2.74 -6.48 30.66
CA MET A 1 -3.98 -6.77 29.88
C MET A 1 -3.81 -6.59 28.38
N ALA A 2 -3.16 -5.55 27.89
CA ALA A 2 -2.99 -5.30 26.45
C ALA A 2 -2.31 -6.45 25.67
N ALA A 3 -1.18 -6.97 26.13
CA ALA A 3 -0.45 -8.08 25.46
C ALA A 3 -1.28 -9.37 25.29
N ARG A 4 -2.22 -9.65 26.21
CA ARG A 4 -3.12 -10.79 26.08
C ARG A 4 -4.16 -10.60 24.97
N ASN A 5 -4.70 -9.40 24.84
CA ASN A 5 -5.72 -9.08 23.83
C ASN A 5 -5.13 -9.09 22.41
N ILE A 6 -3.88 -8.65 22.24
CA ILE A 6 -3.18 -8.67 20.96
C ILE A 6 -2.85 -10.09 20.52
N LYS A 7 -2.41 -10.97 21.44
CA LYS A 7 -2.18 -12.39 21.13
C LYS A 7 -3.47 -13.08 20.67
N TYR A 8 -4.60 -12.81 21.31
CA TYR A 8 -5.90 -13.33 20.90
C TYR A 8 -6.34 -12.79 19.53
N GLY A 9 -6.08 -11.50 19.25
CA GLY A 9 -6.33 -10.89 17.94
C GLY A 9 -5.54 -11.57 16.82
N ASN A 10 -4.25 -11.79 17.02
CA ASN A 10 -3.38 -12.49 16.08
C ASN A 10 -3.81 -13.96 15.85
N ASP A 11 -4.15 -14.69 16.91
CA ASP A 11 -4.60 -16.06 16.81
C ASP A 11 -5.95 -16.17 16.10
N PHE A 12 -6.85 -15.22 16.34
CA PHE A 12 -8.13 -15.13 15.64
C PHE A 12 -7.93 -14.84 14.15
N PHE A 13 -7.09 -13.86 13.81
CA PHE A 13 -6.77 -13.49 12.44
C PHE A 13 -6.19 -14.66 11.66
N LYS A 14 -5.16 -15.34 12.20
CA LYS A 14 -4.56 -16.54 11.60
C LYS A 14 -5.57 -17.67 11.38
N LYS A 15 -6.51 -17.87 12.31
CA LYS A 15 -7.57 -18.86 12.16
C LYS A 15 -8.54 -18.54 11.01
N GLN A 16 -8.80 -17.25 10.77
CA GLN A 16 -9.63 -16.83 9.64
C GLN A 16 -8.88 -17.02 8.30
N GLU A 17 -7.58 -16.70 8.26
CA GLU A 17 -6.75 -16.89 7.07
C GLU A 17 -6.75 -18.36 6.59
N ILE A 18 -6.55 -19.32 7.47
CA ILE A 18 -6.44 -20.76 7.13
C ILE A 18 -7.68 -21.32 6.42
N LYS A 19 -8.85 -20.74 6.68
CA LYS A 19 -10.15 -21.20 6.16
C LYS A 19 -10.70 -20.34 5.03
N ALA A 20 -10.01 -19.26 4.69
CA ALA A 20 -10.54 -18.29 3.76
C ALA A 20 -10.25 -18.67 2.30
N THR A 21 -11.22 -18.43 1.43
CA THR A 21 -11.03 -18.42 -0.03
C THR A 21 -10.31 -17.13 -0.44
N LEU A 22 -9.75 -17.09 -1.65
CA LEU A 22 -9.05 -15.91 -2.16
C LEU A 22 -9.86 -14.59 -2.05
N PRO A 23 -11.16 -14.52 -2.42
CA PRO A 23 -11.96 -13.30 -2.21
C PRO A 23 -12.12 -12.91 -0.75
N LYS A 24 -12.20 -13.87 0.15
CA LYS A 24 -12.28 -13.61 1.60
C LYS A 24 -10.95 -13.12 2.17
N LEU A 25 -9.83 -13.67 1.72
CA LEU A 25 -8.50 -13.17 2.09
C LEU A 25 -8.31 -11.73 1.63
N PHE A 26 -8.65 -11.43 0.39
CA PHE A 26 -8.61 -10.07 -0.13
C PHE A 26 -9.42 -9.10 0.72
N ALA A 27 -10.69 -9.45 1.02
CA ALA A 27 -11.55 -8.63 1.86
C ALA A 27 -11.01 -8.47 3.29
N LEU A 28 -10.45 -9.54 3.88
CA LEU A 28 -9.88 -9.54 5.22
C LEU A 28 -8.67 -8.62 5.33
N TYR A 29 -7.71 -8.75 4.41
CA TYR A 29 -6.48 -7.93 4.43
C TYR A 29 -6.80 -6.46 4.15
N ARG A 30 -7.66 -6.20 3.18
CA ARG A 30 -8.14 -4.86 2.85
C ARG A 30 -8.82 -4.19 4.04
N ALA A 31 -9.76 -4.89 4.70
CA ALA A 31 -10.44 -4.38 5.87
C ALA A 31 -9.47 -4.08 7.03
N PHE A 32 -8.49 -4.96 7.26
CA PHE A 32 -7.48 -4.76 8.28
C PHE A 32 -6.65 -3.49 8.00
N LEU A 33 -6.09 -3.35 6.79
CA LEU A 33 -5.28 -2.20 6.41
C LEU A 33 -6.09 -0.89 6.49
N THR A 34 -7.37 -0.91 6.07
CA THR A 34 -8.26 0.25 6.18
C THR A 34 -8.49 0.65 7.64
N VAL A 35 -8.79 -0.33 8.52
CA VAL A 35 -9.01 -0.05 9.96
C VAL A 35 -7.75 0.48 10.63
N ILE A 36 -6.57 -0.04 10.29
CA ILE A 36 -5.31 0.49 10.81
C ILE A 36 -5.11 1.93 10.36
N LEU A 37 -5.27 2.21 9.07
CA LEU A 37 -5.09 3.56 8.52
C LEU A 37 -6.04 4.58 9.17
N GLU A 38 -7.32 4.23 9.33
CA GLU A 38 -8.34 5.11 9.92
C GLU A 38 -8.15 5.35 11.42
N ASN A 39 -7.39 4.51 12.11
CA ASN A 39 -7.19 4.58 13.56
C ASN A 39 -5.72 4.78 13.98
N MET A 40 -4.84 5.07 13.04
CA MET A 40 -3.40 5.13 13.28
C MET A 40 -3.03 6.05 14.44
N ASP A 41 -3.63 7.23 14.52
CA ASP A 41 -3.39 8.21 15.58
C ASP A 41 -3.90 7.78 16.96
N ASN A 42 -4.79 6.78 17.03
CA ASN A 42 -5.41 6.30 18.26
C ASN A 42 -4.85 4.94 18.73
N ILE A 43 -3.94 4.35 17.98
CA ILE A 43 -3.35 3.05 18.32
C ILE A 43 -2.12 3.27 19.19
N ASP A 44 -2.18 2.74 20.42
CA ASP A 44 -0.98 2.60 21.26
C ASP A 44 -0.19 1.37 20.83
N ASP A 45 0.82 1.60 19.99
CA ASP A 45 1.74 0.56 19.52
C ASP A 45 3.12 0.64 20.19
N SER A 46 3.16 0.97 21.48
CA SER A 46 4.39 1.10 22.27
C SER A 46 5.30 -0.14 22.21
N TYR A 47 4.77 -1.27 21.79
CA TYR A 47 5.51 -2.54 21.64
C TYR A 47 5.80 -2.94 20.18
N GLY A 48 5.41 -2.12 19.19
CA GLY A 48 5.63 -2.39 17.76
C GLY A 48 4.80 -3.54 17.17
N MET A 49 3.86 -4.11 17.93
CA MET A 49 3.15 -5.33 17.53
C MET A 49 2.12 -5.07 16.41
N ILE A 50 1.51 -3.91 16.41
CA ILE A 50 0.55 -3.52 15.36
C ILE A 50 1.30 -3.18 14.07
N GLY A 51 2.45 -2.49 14.19
CA GLY A 51 3.35 -2.22 13.07
C GLY A 51 3.80 -3.52 12.40
N ASP A 52 4.33 -4.49 13.16
CA ASP A 52 4.76 -5.79 12.65
C ASP A 52 3.60 -6.55 11.97
N LEU A 53 2.40 -6.52 12.57
CA LEU A 53 1.23 -7.16 11.98
C LEU A 53 0.80 -6.45 10.69
N SER A 54 0.86 -5.12 10.64
CA SER A 54 0.51 -4.32 9.46
C SER A 54 1.44 -4.64 8.28
N ILE A 55 2.75 -4.71 8.51
CA ILE A 55 3.73 -5.13 7.50
C ILE A 55 3.41 -6.53 7.00
N SER A 56 3.20 -7.48 7.91
CA SER A 56 2.88 -8.87 7.55
C SER A 56 1.59 -8.99 6.74
N VAL A 57 0.54 -8.24 7.08
CA VAL A 57 -0.72 -8.23 6.33
C VAL A 57 -0.54 -7.56 4.97
N PHE A 58 0.25 -6.48 4.90
CA PHE A 58 0.56 -5.81 3.65
C PHE A 58 1.31 -6.72 2.68
N GLU A 59 2.35 -7.43 3.16
CA GLU A 59 3.08 -8.43 2.37
C GLU A 59 2.13 -9.51 1.82
N LYS A 60 1.28 -10.07 2.67
CA LYS A 60 0.29 -11.08 2.26
C LYS A 60 -0.74 -10.54 1.26
N TYR A 61 -1.13 -9.27 1.40
CA TYR A 61 -2.00 -8.62 0.40
C TYR A 61 -1.30 -8.57 -0.97
N LEU A 62 0.00 -8.25 -1.01
CA LEU A 62 0.79 -8.21 -2.25
C LEU A 62 1.00 -9.59 -2.88
N GLU A 63 0.97 -10.67 -2.08
CA GLU A 63 1.10 -12.05 -2.55
C GLU A 63 -0.20 -12.59 -3.17
N LEU A 64 -1.35 -11.92 -2.97
CA LEU A 64 -2.61 -12.36 -3.56
C LEU A 64 -2.56 -12.28 -5.08
N ASP A 65 -2.95 -13.36 -5.74
CA ASP A 65 -3.19 -13.37 -7.19
C ASP A 65 -4.51 -12.66 -7.52
N TRP A 66 -4.48 -11.34 -7.44
CA TRP A 66 -5.64 -10.48 -7.64
C TRP A 66 -6.29 -10.61 -9.02
N ARG A 67 -5.54 -11.11 -10.03
CA ARG A 67 -6.08 -11.38 -11.37
C ARG A 67 -7.10 -12.52 -11.38
N GLN A 68 -7.07 -13.38 -10.35
CA GLN A 68 -8.12 -14.40 -10.13
C GLN A 68 -9.35 -13.84 -9.40
N LEU A 69 -9.26 -12.61 -8.87
CA LEU A 69 -10.42 -11.87 -8.38
C LEU A 69 -11.08 -11.19 -9.59
N SER A 70 -12.38 -11.13 -9.69
CA SER A 70 -13.06 -10.42 -10.77
C SER A 70 -12.97 -8.90 -10.61
N ILE A 71 -11.74 -8.39 -10.45
CA ILE A 71 -11.39 -6.97 -10.31
C ILE A 71 -10.28 -6.61 -11.30
N ASP A 72 -10.25 -5.37 -11.74
CA ASP A 72 -9.17 -4.81 -12.56
C ASP A 72 -8.01 -4.28 -11.70
N ALA A 73 -6.95 -3.81 -12.35
CA ALA A 73 -5.81 -3.22 -11.67
C ALA A 73 -6.23 -2.02 -10.81
N ASN A 74 -7.11 -1.17 -11.31
CA ASN A 74 -7.59 -0.01 -10.56
C ASN A 74 -8.30 -0.44 -9.27
N GLY A 75 -9.19 -1.44 -9.33
CA GLY A 75 -9.90 -1.98 -8.16
C GLY A 75 -8.96 -2.58 -7.10
N TYR A 76 -7.87 -3.23 -7.54
CA TYR A 76 -6.87 -3.77 -6.62
C TYR A 76 -5.98 -2.68 -6.02
N PHE A 77 -5.47 -1.77 -6.85
CA PHE A 77 -4.45 -0.80 -6.44
C PHE A 77 -5.00 0.43 -5.72
N THR A 78 -6.28 0.78 -5.90
CA THR A 78 -6.84 2.00 -5.30
C THR A 78 -6.65 2.08 -3.79
N ASP A 79 -6.97 1.03 -3.05
CA ASP A 79 -6.88 1.06 -1.59
C ASP A 79 -5.44 0.89 -1.10
N ILE A 80 -4.66 0.05 -1.76
CA ILE A 80 -3.27 -0.18 -1.37
C ILE A 80 -2.40 1.05 -1.62
N VAL A 81 -2.66 1.78 -2.71
CA VAL A 81 -2.00 3.06 -3.00
C VAL A 81 -2.35 4.10 -1.93
N LYS A 82 -3.61 4.20 -1.55
CA LYS A 82 -4.03 5.07 -0.45
C LYS A 82 -3.34 4.70 0.85
N TYR A 83 -3.30 3.41 1.18
CA TYR A 83 -2.62 2.96 2.39
C TYR A 83 -1.16 3.41 2.42
N VAL A 84 -0.40 3.19 1.33
CA VAL A 84 1.01 3.59 1.26
C VAL A 84 1.20 5.11 1.30
N ILE A 85 0.29 5.89 0.71
CA ILE A 85 0.37 7.35 0.73
C ILE A 85 0.15 7.91 2.14
N TRP A 86 -0.81 7.37 2.88
CA TRP A 86 -1.26 7.90 4.17
C TRP A 86 -0.60 7.23 5.38
N GLU A 87 0.19 6.19 5.16
CA GLU A 87 0.90 5.51 6.22
C GLU A 87 2.16 6.32 6.62
N ASP A 88 2.08 7.04 7.75
CA ASP A 88 3.08 8.02 8.18
C ASP A 88 4.30 7.41 8.90
N TYR A 89 4.24 6.13 9.27
CA TYR A 89 5.31 5.48 10.04
C TYR A 89 6.39 4.85 9.17
N GLY A 90 6.23 4.85 7.85
CA GLY A 90 7.19 4.28 6.90
C GLY A 90 7.25 2.74 6.94
N LEU A 91 6.25 2.08 7.50
CA LEU A 91 6.20 0.63 7.68
C LEU A 91 6.27 -0.13 6.35
N THR A 92 5.76 0.47 5.28
CA THR A 92 5.68 -0.17 3.97
C THR A 92 6.81 0.20 3.02
N ASN A 93 7.69 1.13 3.38
CA ASN A 93 8.68 1.72 2.48
C ASN A 93 9.60 0.72 1.79
N GLU A 94 9.99 -0.35 2.46
CA GLU A 94 10.84 -1.39 1.89
C GLU A 94 10.05 -2.45 1.09
N VAL A 95 8.76 -2.56 1.35
CA VAL A 95 7.90 -3.63 0.83
C VAL A 95 7.09 -3.19 -0.38
N TYR A 96 6.51 -1.97 -0.35
CA TYR A 96 5.59 -1.54 -1.40
C TYR A 96 6.17 -1.54 -2.83
N PRO A 97 7.48 -1.33 -3.08
CA PRO A 97 7.99 -1.39 -4.45
C PRO A 97 7.77 -2.75 -5.13
N ALA A 98 7.60 -3.83 -4.34
CA ALA A 98 7.31 -5.16 -4.86
C ALA A 98 5.95 -5.23 -5.59
N MET A 99 4.98 -4.38 -5.22
CA MET A 99 3.65 -4.34 -5.85
C MET A 99 3.70 -3.96 -7.35
N PHE A 100 4.79 -3.33 -7.79
CA PHE A 100 4.98 -2.93 -9.19
C PHE A 100 5.72 -3.96 -10.04
N SER A 101 5.97 -5.14 -9.49
CA SER A 101 6.62 -6.23 -10.22
C SER A 101 5.61 -6.98 -11.09
N ASN A 102 6.07 -7.49 -12.24
CA ASN A 102 5.29 -8.37 -13.12
C ASN A 102 3.98 -7.75 -13.64
N LEU A 103 3.94 -6.44 -13.84
CA LEU A 103 2.81 -5.73 -14.40
C LEU A 103 2.85 -5.74 -15.93
N THR A 104 1.68 -5.85 -16.56
CA THR A 104 1.51 -5.61 -17.99
C THR A 104 1.59 -4.11 -18.30
N LYS A 105 1.83 -3.75 -19.58
CA LYS A 105 1.83 -2.35 -20.00
C LYS A 105 0.51 -1.63 -19.75
N SER A 106 -0.61 -2.34 -19.84
CA SER A 106 -1.95 -1.78 -19.54
C SER A 106 -2.08 -1.48 -18.06
N GLU A 107 -1.72 -2.43 -17.18
CA GLU A 107 -1.76 -2.28 -15.74
C GLU A 107 -0.86 -1.13 -15.26
N ILE A 108 0.35 -1.04 -15.81
CA ILE A 108 1.26 0.09 -15.51
C ILE A 108 0.60 1.43 -15.86
N LYS A 109 -0.06 1.52 -17.03
CA LYS A 109 -0.75 2.74 -17.43
C LYS A 109 -1.92 3.08 -16.52
N GLU A 110 -2.70 2.09 -16.09
CA GLU A 110 -3.82 2.28 -15.17
C GLU A 110 -3.36 2.77 -13.80
N ILE A 111 -2.30 2.16 -13.26
CA ILE A 111 -1.70 2.56 -11.97
C ILE A 111 -1.06 3.94 -12.07
N ASP A 112 -0.39 4.25 -13.15
CA ASP A 112 0.19 5.57 -13.43
C ASP A 112 -0.90 6.65 -13.38
N LEU A 113 -2.01 6.46 -14.09
CA LEU A 113 -3.14 7.38 -14.08
C LEU A 113 -3.77 7.51 -12.69
N LEU A 114 -3.91 6.42 -11.97
CA LEU A 114 -4.43 6.41 -10.59
C LEU A 114 -3.56 7.26 -9.66
N LEU A 115 -2.24 7.03 -9.67
CA LEU A 115 -1.30 7.76 -8.82
C LEU A 115 -1.23 9.26 -9.17
N GLN A 116 -1.23 9.60 -10.45
CA GLN A 116 -1.25 10.99 -10.88
C GLN A 116 -2.55 11.70 -10.44
N ALA A 117 -3.70 11.06 -10.65
CA ALA A 117 -4.99 11.63 -10.23
C ALA A 117 -5.09 11.78 -8.71
N GLU A 118 -4.57 10.84 -7.94
CA GLU A 118 -4.54 10.95 -6.48
C GLU A 118 -3.61 12.08 -6.03
N ARG A 119 -2.42 12.18 -6.60
CA ARG A 119 -1.48 13.27 -6.32
C ARG A 119 -2.07 14.65 -6.64
N GLU A 120 -2.75 14.82 -7.78
CA GLU A 120 -3.41 16.08 -8.13
C GLU A 120 -4.46 16.48 -7.11
N LYS A 121 -5.24 15.52 -6.59
CA LYS A 121 -6.20 15.77 -5.51
C LYS A 121 -5.50 16.24 -4.24
N LEU A 122 -4.42 15.57 -3.83
CA LEU A 122 -3.65 15.91 -2.64
C LEU A 122 -3.08 17.34 -2.74
N ILE A 123 -2.50 17.70 -3.89
CA ILE A 123 -2.00 19.06 -4.15
C ILE A 123 -3.14 20.09 -4.05
N LYS A 124 -4.28 19.80 -4.66
CA LYS A 124 -5.46 20.68 -4.62
C LYS A 124 -5.98 20.94 -3.20
N HIS A 125 -5.82 19.96 -2.32
CA HIS A 125 -6.22 20.05 -0.92
C HIS A 125 -5.09 20.51 0.00
N HIS A 126 -3.94 20.94 -0.53
CA HIS A 126 -2.78 21.41 0.21
C HIS A 126 -2.16 20.35 1.14
N LEU A 127 -2.33 19.07 0.81
CA LEU A 127 -1.75 17.93 1.51
C LEU A 127 -0.37 17.62 0.92
N THR A 128 0.61 18.47 1.29
CA THR A 128 1.93 18.48 0.64
C THR A 128 2.72 17.21 0.92
N TYR A 129 2.71 16.73 2.17
CA TYR A 129 3.44 15.52 2.57
C TYR A 129 2.92 14.28 1.83
N GLU A 130 1.62 14.10 1.79
CA GLU A 130 0.99 12.98 1.09
C GLU A 130 1.19 13.08 -0.43
N ALA A 131 1.22 14.30 -0.97
CA ALA A 131 1.53 14.51 -2.39
C ALA A 131 2.99 14.15 -2.74
N GLU A 132 3.94 14.40 -1.84
CA GLU A 132 5.34 13.96 -1.96
C GLU A 132 5.46 12.44 -1.85
N ASN A 133 4.71 11.82 -0.94
CA ASN A 133 4.64 10.35 -0.86
C ASN A 133 4.11 9.77 -2.18
N ALA A 134 3.03 10.32 -2.73
CA ALA A 134 2.49 9.88 -4.02
C ALA A 134 3.52 10.03 -5.17
N LEU A 135 4.33 11.10 -5.16
CA LEU A 135 5.41 11.30 -6.12
C LEU A 135 6.50 10.23 -5.97
N THR A 136 6.87 9.89 -4.75
CA THR A 136 7.84 8.82 -4.44
C THR A 136 7.36 7.47 -4.94
N ILE A 137 6.07 7.17 -4.77
CA ILE A 137 5.44 5.94 -5.27
C ILE A 137 5.44 5.90 -6.81
N LEU A 138 5.16 7.03 -7.48
CA LEU A 138 5.28 7.17 -8.94
C LEU A 138 6.71 6.88 -9.40
N GLY A 139 7.72 7.43 -8.71
CA GLY A 139 9.12 7.16 -8.97
C GLY A 139 9.44 5.66 -8.90
N SER A 140 8.92 4.98 -7.89
CA SER A 140 9.08 3.52 -7.72
C SER A 140 8.42 2.72 -8.83
N LEU A 141 7.20 3.10 -9.25
CA LEU A 141 6.53 2.49 -10.40
C LEU A 141 7.39 2.58 -11.67
N TYR A 142 7.91 3.77 -11.95
CA TYR A 142 8.71 3.99 -13.16
C TYR A 142 10.07 3.30 -13.11
N ALA A 143 10.77 3.38 -11.99
CA ALA A 143 12.05 2.72 -11.80
C ALA A 143 11.93 1.20 -11.93
N LYS A 144 10.95 0.60 -11.28
CA LYS A 144 10.71 -0.85 -11.28
C LYS A 144 10.36 -1.40 -12.67
N ASN A 145 9.76 -0.57 -13.53
CA ASN A 145 9.36 -0.94 -14.87
C ASN A 145 10.25 -0.33 -15.96
N TYR A 146 11.43 0.16 -15.60
CA TYR A 146 12.46 0.73 -16.53
C TYR A 146 11.93 1.87 -17.39
N LEU A 147 10.98 2.65 -16.90
CA LEU A 147 10.40 3.81 -17.60
C LEU A 147 11.23 5.08 -17.34
N PHE A 148 12.50 5.07 -17.72
CA PHE A 148 13.47 6.11 -17.38
C PHE A 148 13.08 7.50 -17.87
N ASN A 149 12.43 7.61 -19.01
CA ASN A 149 11.94 8.88 -19.55
C ASN A 149 10.86 9.53 -18.66
N LYS A 150 10.11 8.75 -17.88
CA LYS A 150 9.16 9.22 -16.87
C LYS A 150 9.82 9.36 -15.49
N PHE A 151 10.76 8.47 -15.16
CA PHE A 151 11.45 8.48 -13.87
C PHE A 151 12.31 9.75 -13.68
N ILE A 152 13.08 10.15 -14.71
CA ILE A 152 14.00 11.30 -14.62
C ILE A 152 13.31 12.61 -14.19
N PRO A 153 12.16 13.01 -14.80
CA PRO A 153 11.43 14.19 -14.33
C PRO A 153 10.99 14.09 -12.87
N VAL A 154 10.46 12.93 -12.45
CA VAL A 154 10.02 12.68 -11.08
C VAL A 154 11.19 12.77 -10.10
N ALA A 155 12.31 12.13 -10.41
CA ALA A 155 13.50 12.16 -9.56
C ALA A 155 14.07 13.58 -9.41
N LYS A 156 14.03 14.39 -10.45
CA LYS A 156 14.42 15.80 -10.38
C LYS A 156 13.47 16.62 -9.49
N GLU A 157 12.17 16.39 -9.59
CA GLU A 157 11.17 17.04 -8.73
C GLU A 157 11.37 16.67 -7.25
N MET A 158 11.74 15.43 -6.96
CA MET A 158 12.09 14.95 -5.61
C MET A 158 13.42 15.51 -5.10
N GLY A 159 14.15 16.31 -5.89
CA GLY A 159 15.46 16.84 -5.52
C GLY A 159 16.59 15.81 -5.53
N THR A 160 16.38 14.66 -6.18
CA THR A 160 17.41 13.63 -6.33
C THR A 160 18.40 14.06 -7.43
N ASN A 161 19.69 14.17 -7.09
CA ASN A 161 20.72 14.38 -8.10
C ASN A 161 20.93 13.08 -8.87
N ILE A 162 20.61 13.09 -10.17
CA ILE A 162 20.86 12.01 -11.10
C ILE A 162 22.06 12.38 -11.95
#